data_615335765277a26da7aff539d6d4a568
#
_entry.id   615335765277a26da7aff539d6d4a568
#
_cell.length_a   1.000
_cell.length_b   1.000
_cell.length_c   1.000
_cell.angle_alpha   90.00
_cell.angle_beta   90.00
_cell.angle_gamma   90.00
#
_symmetry.space_group_name_H-M   'P 1'
#
loop_
_entity.id
_entity.type
_entity.pdbx_description
1 polymer ?
#
loop_
_entity_poly.entity_id
_entity_poly.type
_entity_poly.pdbx_seq_one_letter_code
_entity_poly.pdbx_strand_id
1 'polypeptide(L)'
;MGKEVRYQDKPWLAFYDKGVLPTINYDPICLPESFENSVKKFPDRMALSFQGYEVTYSQLKDMVDRFASCLADFGIKKGDRVAILLPNLIPCVAAYYAIMKIGGITVMNNPLYTDRELEHQFNDSGSKVLITLDLLGNRMIDLRKKTGIKQIVYTSIGDYLPFPKNFLFPLVAKKQKLAADVKSAPDVYKWKDILKKYSPIAQGAKVNFDDVAMLQYTG
;
A
#
# COMPACT_ATOMS: atom_id res chain seq x y z
N MET A 1 51.20 2.71 -5.66
CA MET A 1 50.11 2.11 -4.89
C MET A 1 48.96 3.07 -4.92
N GLY A 2 47.88 2.75 -5.64
CA GLY A 2 46.67 3.57 -5.67
C GLY A 2 46.03 3.54 -4.28
N LYS A 3 45.59 4.73 -3.78
CA LYS A 3 44.84 4.85 -2.54
C LYS A 3 43.55 4.03 -2.66
N GLU A 4 43.31 3.09 -1.75
CA GLU A 4 42.06 2.32 -1.71
C GLU A 4 40.90 3.31 -1.46
N VAL A 5 40.03 3.45 -2.42
CA VAL A 5 38.88 4.37 -2.38
C VAL A 5 37.79 3.71 -1.54
N ARG A 6 37.42 4.33 -0.40
CA ARG A 6 36.36 3.83 0.49
C ARG A 6 35.03 4.52 0.19
N TYR A 7 33.94 3.83 0.43
CA TYR A 7 32.57 4.40 0.31
C TYR A 7 32.41 5.69 1.12
N GLN A 8 33.04 5.76 2.27
CA GLN A 8 33.04 6.93 3.17
C GLN A 8 33.70 8.18 2.54
N ASP A 9 34.60 8.00 1.58
CA ASP A 9 35.27 9.10 0.86
C ASP A 9 34.36 9.74 -0.19
N LYS A 10 33.14 9.18 -0.41
CA LYS A 10 32.13 9.65 -1.39
C LYS A 10 32.76 9.98 -2.76
N PRO A 11 33.47 9.04 -3.41
CA PRO A 11 34.22 9.33 -4.63
C PRO A 11 33.36 9.82 -5.80
N TRP A 12 32.05 9.53 -5.77
CA TRP A 12 31.08 9.99 -6.76
C TRP A 12 30.88 11.49 -6.77
N LEU A 13 31.18 12.22 -5.67
CA LEU A 13 31.02 13.67 -5.61
C LEU A 13 31.92 14.39 -6.61
N ALA A 14 33.03 13.79 -7.01
CA ALA A 14 33.92 14.33 -8.04
C ALA A 14 33.26 14.38 -9.46
N PHE A 15 32.19 13.61 -9.63
CA PHE A 15 31.45 13.50 -10.91
C PHE A 15 30.13 14.27 -10.89
N TYR A 16 29.82 14.99 -9.81
CA TYR A 16 28.61 15.82 -9.74
C TYR A 16 28.77 17.06 -10.61
N ASP A 17 27.69 17.41 -11.34
CA ASP A 17 27.64 18.64 -12.10
C ASP A 17 27.69 19.86 -11.18
N LYS A 18 28.14 20.99 -11.76
CA LYS A 18 28.23 22.26 -11.03
C LYS A 18 26.82 22.66 -10.52
N GLY A 19 26.73 22.83 -9.20
CA GLY A 19 25.48 23.24 -8.54
C GLY A 19 24.67 22.07 -7.94
N VAL A 20 25.07 20.83 -8.18
CA VAL A 20 24.49 19.68 -7.47
C VAL A 20 25.04 19.62 -6.04
N LEU A 21 24.15 19.67 -5.07
CA LEU A 21 24.53 19.59 -3.65
C LEU A 21 25.00 18.19 -3.27
N PRO A 22 26.07 18.05 -2.50
CA PRO A 22 26.59 16.76 -2.05
C PRO A 22 25.64 16.04 -1.07
N THR A 23 24.76 16.79 -0.42
CA THR A 23 23.75 16.30 0.52
C THR A 23 22.49 17.14 0.38
N ILE A 24 21.34 16.50 0.61
CA ILE A 24 20.03 17.17 0.66
C ILE A 24 19.64 17.31 2.12
N ASN A 25 19.30 18.52 2.54
CA ASN A 25 18.69 18.76 3.83
C ASN A 25 17.19 18.48 3.71
N TYR A 26 16.74 17.40 4.33
CA TYR A 26 15.32 17.06 4.39
C TYR A 26 14.65 17.75 5.57
N ASP A 27 13.46 18.31 5.35
CA ASP A 27 12.60 18.66 6.46
C ASP A 27 12.24 17.39 7.24
N PRO A 28 12.32 17.36 8.57
CA PRO A 28 12.04 16.18 9.38
C PRO A 28 10.52 15.92 9.48
N ILE A 29 9.86 15.76 8.33
CA ILE A 29 8.43 15.52 8.21
C ILE A 29 8.21 14.03 7.88
N CYS A 30 7.41 13.33 8.69
CA CYS A 30 7.03 11.96 8.43
C CYS A 30 6.05 11.86 7.23
N LEU A 31 6.06 10.73 6.51
CA LEU A 31 5.19 10.51 5.35
C LEU A 31 3.70 10.71 5.65
N PRO A 32 3.13 10.21 6.76
CA PRO A 32 1.73 10.51 7.11
C PRO A 32 1.46 12.00 7.30
N GLU A 33 2.38 12.73 7.93
CA GLU A 33 2.26 14.17 8.13
C GLU A 33 2.33 14.94 6.80
N SER A 34 3.25 14.56 5.90
CA SER A 34 3.35 15.14 4.56
C SER A 34 2.05 14.96 3.77
N PHE A 35 1.43 13.77 3.86
CA PHE A 35 0.11 13.51 3.27
C PHE A 35 -0.98 14.41 3.88
N GLU A 36 -1.08 14.49 5.21
CA GLU A 36 -2.07 15.34 5.90
C GLU A 36 -1.88 16.81 5.55
N ASN A 37 -0.65 17.29 5.41
CA ASN A 37 -0.36 18.65 4.98
C ASN A 37 -0.83 18.90 3.54
N SER A 38 -0.67 17.94 2.65
CA SER A 38 -1.17 18.01 1.27
C SER A 38 -2.69 18.04 1.23
N VAL A 39 -3.37 17.23 2.04
CA VAL A 39 -4.83 17.25 2.17
C VAL A 39 -5.34 18.59 2.67
N LYS A 40 -4.72 19.15 3.71
CA LYS A 40 -5.09 20.47 4.26
C LYS A 40 -4.93 21.58 3.23
N LYS A 41 -3.86 21.52 2.43
CA LYS A 41 -3.53 22.57 1.45
C LYS A 41 -4.38 22.45 0.17
N PHE A 42 -4.75 21.25 -0.24
CA PHE A 42 -5.38 21.00 -1.54
C PHE A 42 -6.56 20.01 -1.46
N PRO A 43 -7.56 20.17 -0.55
CA PRO A 43 -8.58 19.17 -0.27
C PRO A 43 -9.37 18.73 -1.51
N ASP A 44 -9.71 19.68 -2.37
CA ASP A 44 -10.57 19.45 -3.53
C ASP A 44 -9.79 19.21 -4.84
N ARG A 45 -8.46 19.25 -4.80
CA ARG A 45 -7.66 18.91 -5.99
C ARG A 45 -7.60 17.40 -6.17
N MET A 46 -7.49 16.99 -7.42
CA MET A 46 -7.27 15.59 -7.79
C MET A 46 -5.94 15.11 -7.20
N ALA A 47 -6.01 14.05 -6.39
CA ALA A 47 -4.86 13.37 -5.82
C ALA A 47 -4.44 12.19 -6.69
N LEU A 48 -5.41 11.41 -7.18
CA LEU A 48 -5.18 10.21 -7.99
C LEU A 48 -6.14 10.16 -9.16
N SER A 49 -5.66 9.60 -10.29
CA SER A 49 -6.48 9.24 -11.44
C SER A 49 -6.14 7.83 -11.90
N PHE A 50 -7.16 7.01 -12.12
CA PHE A 50 -7.02 5.65 -12.65
C PHE A 50 -8.05 5.42 -13.76
N GLN A 51 -7.58 5.23 -14.99
CA GLN A 51 -8.44 4.97 -16.16
C GLN A 51 -9.57 6.00 -16.37
N GLY A 52 -9.39 7.23 -15.87
CA GLY A 52 -10.38 8.30 -15.87
C GLY A 52 -11.28 8.35 -14.63
N TYR A 53 -11.12 7.48 -13.66
CA TYR A 53 -11.70 7.62 -12.33
C TYR A 53 -10.79 8.48 -11.47
N GLU A 54 -11.32 9.58 -10.97
CA GLU A 54 -10.56 10.59 -10.22
C GLU A 54 -10.94 10.58 -8.74
N VAL A 55 -9.96 10.83 -7.90
CA VAL A 55 -10.10 10.91 -6.44
C VAL A 55 -9.40 12.17 -5.96
N THR A 56 -10.11 13.01 -5.21
CA THR A 56 -9.53 14.20 -4.58
C THR A 56 -8.72 13.83 -3.34
N TYR A 57 -7.90 14.77 -2.84
CA TYR A 57 -7.16 14.58 -1.58
C TYR A 57 -8.10 14.30 -0.40
N SER A 58 -9.24 14.98 -0.29
CA SER A 58 -10.25 14.73 0.75
C SER A 58 -10.82 13.31 0.66
N GLN A 59 -11.15 12.85 -0.54
CA GLN A 59 -11.68 11.51 -0.76
C GLN A 59 -10.62 10.42 -0.46
N LEU A 60 -9.38 10.66 -0.87
CA LEU A 60 -8.28 9.75 -0.55
C LEU A 60 -8.07 9.66 0.96
N LYS A 61 -8.10 10.82 1.66
CA LYS A 61 -8.01 10.84 3.13
C LYS A 61 -9.12 10.04 3.80
N ASP A 62 -10.36 10.17 3.36
CA ASP A 62 -11.48 9.38 3.92
C ASP A 62 -11.23 7.87 3.78
N MET A 63 -10.73 7.43 2.60
CA MET A 63 -10.36 6.02 2.40
C MET A 63 -9.22 5.59 3.32
N VAL A 64 -8.18 6.41 3.44
CA VAL A 64 -7.03 6.18 4.33
C VAL A 64 -7.49 6.04 5.77
N ASP A 65 -8.31 6.95 6.26
CA ASP A 65 -8.74 7.00 7.64
C ASP A 65 -9.67 5.82 7.99
N ARG A 66 -10.59 5.44 7.12
CA ARG A 66 -11.46 4.27 7.30
C ARG A 66 -10.68 2.97 7.29
N PHE A 67 -9.72 2.84 6.39
CA PHE A 67 -8.90 1.64 6.33
C PHE A 67 -7.93 1.57 7.51
N ALA A 68 -7.41 2.68 7.99
CA ALA A 68 -6.61 2.76 9.21
C ALA A 68 -7.41 2.28 10.44
N SER A 69 -8.70 2.66 10.56
CA SER A 69 -9.61 2.14 11.59
C SER A 69 -9.77 0.62 11.50
N CYS A 70 -9.94 0.09 10.30
CA CYS A 70 -10.03 -1.35 10.07
C CYS A 70 -8.76 -2.08 10.50
N LEU A 71 -7.58 -1.57 10.13
CA LEU A 71 -6.31 -2.16 10.50
C LEU A 71 -6.10 -2.16 12.03
N ALA A 72 -6.51 -1.08 12.71
CA ALA A 72 -6.48 -1.02 14.17
C ALA A 72 -7.41 -2.07 14.82
N ASP A 73 -8.62 -2.25 14.26
CA ASP A 73 -9.57 -3.30 14.70
C ASP A 73 -9.02 -4.72 14.43
N PHE A 74 -8.26 -4.93 13.37
CA PHE A 74 -7.51 -6.16 13.11
C PHE A 74 -6.33 -6.37 14.08
N GLY A 75 -6.08 -5.44 14.99
CA GLY A 75 -5.02 -5.51 15.99
C GLY A 75 -3.63 -5.15 15.47
N ILE A 76 -3.54 -4.46 14.33
CA ILE A 76 -2.27 -3.94 13.81
C ILE A 76 -1.82 -2.78 14.68
N LYS A 77 -0.57 -2.85 15.12
CA LYS A 77 0.09 -1.85 15.97
C LYS A 77 1.31 -1.26 15.27
N LYS A 78 1.87 -0.20 15.84
CA LYS A 78 3.14 0.38 15.40
C LYS A 78 4.22 -0.72 15.29
N GLY A 79 4.90 -0.75 14.14
CA GLY A 79 5.93 -1.74 13.81
C GLY A 79 5.42 -3.07 13.25
N ASP A 80 4.11 -3.31 13.22
CA ASP A 80 3.55 -4.48 12.55
C ASP A 80 3.59 -4.33 11.02
N ARG A 81 3.81 -5.43 10.32
CA ARG A 81 3.93 -5.46 8.86
C ARG A 81 2.62 -5.85 8.22
N VAL A 82 2.28 -5.11 7.17
CA VAL A 82 1.09 -5.32 6.34
C VAL A 82 1.52 -5.42 4.88
N ALA A 83 1.22 -6.54 4.23
CA ALA A 83 1.58 -6.80 2.85
C ALA A 83 0.58 -6.17 1.88
N ILE A 84 1.10 -5.51 0.84
CA ILE A 84 0.33 -5.02 -0.31
C ILE A 84 0.78 -5.79 -1.56
N LEU A 85 -0.12 -6.56 -2.12
CA LEU A 85 0.04 -7.35 -3.34
C LEU A 85 -0.92 -6.80 -4.41
N LEU A 86 -0.72 -5.54 -4.76
CA LEU A 86 -1.54 -4.80 -5.71
C LEU A 86 -0.67 -4.15 -6.79
N PRO A 87 -1.16 -4.04 -8.02
CA PRO A 87 -0.61 -3.09 -8.98
C PRO A 87 -0.94 -1.65 -8.56
N ASN A 88 -0.50 -0.68 -9.36
CA ASN A 88 -0.75 0.75 -9.11
C ASN A 88 -2.25 1.08 -9.26
N LEU A 89 -2.97 0.95 -8.18
CA LEU A 89 -4.41 1.21 -8.05
C LEU A 89 -4.67 2.21 -6.93
N ILE A 90 -5.85 2.83 -6.94
CA ILE A 90 -6.28 3.74 -5.87
C ILE A 90 -6.22 3.06 -4.48
N PRO A 91 -6.73 1.82 -4.28
CA PRO A 91 -6.59 1.11 -3.00
C PRO A 91 -5.14 0.85 -2.58
N CYS A 92 -4.20 0.71 -3.52
CA CYS A 92 -2.79 0.54 -3.19
C CYS A 92 -2.24 1.77 -2.45
N VAL A 93 -2.53 2.97 -2.97
CA VAL A 93 -2.09 4.23 -2.36
C VAL A 93 -2.81 4.48 -1.04
N ALA A 94 -4.13 4.24 -1.00
CA ALA A 94 -4.91 4.41 0.22
C ALA A 94 -4.44 3.46 1.34
N ALA A 95 -4.18 2.19 1.03
CA ALA A 95 -3.65 1.22 1.98
C ALA A 95 -2.25 1.60 2.48
N TYR A 96 -1.37 2.07 1.57
CA TYR A 96 -0.03 2.52 1.90
C TYR A 96 -0.04 3.60 2.98
N TYR A 97 -0.82 4.67 2.79
CA TYR A 97 -0.91 5.73 3.79
C TYR A 97 -1.67 5.32 5.05
N ALA A 98 -2.67 4.44 4.94
CA ALA A 98 -3.40 3.92 6.10
C ALA A 98 -2.51 3.10 7.04
N ILE A 99 -1.65 2.25 6.47
CA ILE A 99 -0.68 1.46 7.24
C ILE A 99 0.28 2.39 7.98
N MET A 100 0.85 3.36 7.30
CA MET A 100 1.78 4.32 7.90
C MET A 100 1.09 5.20 8.95
N LYS A 101 -0.17 5.58 8.74
CA LYS A 101 -0.94 6.40 9.68
C LYS A 101 -1.07 5.75 11.05
N ILE A 102 -1.17 4.44 11.12
CA ILE A 102 -1.19 3.68 12.39
C ILE A 102 0.20 3.22 12.85
N GLY A 103 1.27 3.70 12.18
CA GLY A 103 2.66 3.33 12.48
C GLY A 103 3.03 1.92 12.05
N GLY A 104 2.23 1.28 11.21
CA GLY A 104 2.56 -0.01 10.59
C GLY A 104 3.64 0.14 9.52
N ILE A 105 4.25 -0.98 9.14
CA ILE A 105 5.27 -1.07 8.10
C ILE A 105 4.65 -1.70 6.87
N THR A 106 4.69 -1.00 5.74
CA THR A 106 4.20 -1.51 4.47
C THR A 106 5.20 -2.51 3.87
N VAL A 107 4.72 -3.66 3.41
CA VAL A 107 5.53 -4.64 2.68
C VAL A 107 5.00 -4.72 1.26
N MET A 108 5.76 -4.15 0.30
CA MET A 108 5.35 -4.12 -1.11
C MET A 108 5.74 -5.43 -1.80
N ASN A 109 4.77 -6.08 -2.42
CA ASN A 109 4.95 -7.34 -3.12
C ASN A 109 4.50 -7.23 -4.58
N ASN A 110 5.21 -7.90 -5.49
CA ASN A 110 4.85 -7.92 -6.90
C ASN A 110 3.72 -8.94 -7.15
N PRO A 111 2.57 -8.52 -7.73
CA PRO A 111 1.46 -9.43 -8.07
C PRO A 111 1.83 -10.58 -9.03
N LEU A 112 2.95 -10.46 -9.73
CA LEU A 112 3.43 -11.47 -10.67
C LEU A 112 4.29 -12.57 -10.02
N TYR A 113 4.61 -12.44 -8.73
CA TYR A 113 5.42 -13.42 -8.03
C TYR A 113 4.73 -14.78 -7.90
N THR A 114 5.56 -15.84 -7.89
CA THR A 114 5.13 -17.21 -7.65
C THR A 114 4.69 -17.40 -6.18
N ASP A 115 4.00 -18.53 -5.90
CA ASP A 115 3.61 -18.88 -4.53
C ASP A 115 4.82 -18.99 -3.60
N ARG A 116 5.93 -19.56 -4.09
CA ARG A 116 7.16 -19.73 -3.32
C ARG A 116 7.78 -18.39 -2.91
N GLU A 117 7.82 -17.43 -3.83
CA GLU A 117 8.35 -16.09 -3.56
C GLU A 117 7.46 -15.34 -2.58
N LEU A 118 6.14 -15.39 -2.75
CA LEU A 118 5.20 -14.75 -1.85
C LEU A 118 5.20 -15.39 -0.46
N GLU A 119 5.24 -16.73 -0.37
CA GLU A 119 5.37 -17.46 0.89
C GLU A 119 6.62 -17.03 1.66
N HIS A 120 7.76 -16.94 0.94
CA HIS A 120 9.01 -16.46 1.52
C HIS A 120 8.87 -15.03 2.04
N GLN A 121 8.39 -14.09 1.22
CA GLN A 121 8.30 -12.69 1.60
C GLN A 121 7.32 -12.43 2.76
N PHE A 122 6.18 -13.13 2.78
CA PHE A 122 5.21 -12.98 3.88
C PHE A 122 5.75 -13.52 5.19
N ASN A 123 6.47 -14.64 5.17
CA ASN A 123 7.07 -15.23 6.37
C ASN A 123 8.30 -14.45 6.84
N ASP A 124 9.18 -14.05 5.94
CA ASP A 124 10.39 -13.28 6.24
C ASP A 124 10.04 -11.90 6.84
N SER A 125 9.10 -11.17 6.21
CA SER A 125 8.61 -9.91 6.75
C SER A 125 7.77 -10.07 8.02
N GLY A 126 7.20 -11.24 8.26
CA GLY A 126 6.22 -11.48 9.33
C GLY A 126 4.95 -10.67 9.16
N SER A 127 4.48 -10.49 7.91
CA SER A 127 3.24 -9.77 7.60
C SER A 127 2.02 -10.45 8.20
N LYS A 128 1.10 -9.66 8.78
CA LYS A 128 -0.11 -10.17 9.45
C LYS A 128 -1.37 -10.01 8.62
N VAL A 129 -1.43 -8.97 7.79
CA VAL A 129 -2.57 -8.64 6.91
C VAL A 129 -2.04 -8.56 5.48
N LEU A 130 -2.85 -9.03 4.53
CA LEU A 130 -2.58 -8.95 3.10
C LEU A 130 -3.68 -8.17 2.40
N ILE A 131 -3.30 -7.20 1.56
CA ILE A 131 -4.20 -6.50 0.65
C ILE A 131 -3.89 -6.98 -0.77
N THR A 132 -4.88 -7.46 -1.51
CA THR A 132 -4.68 -8.07 -2.84
C THR A 132 -5.83 -7.79 -3.81
N LEU A 133 -5.68 -8.24 -5.07
CA LEU A 133 -6.77 -8.26 -6.06
C LEU A 133 -7.69 -9.47 -5.86
N ASP A 134 -8.95 -9.31 -6.27
CA ASP A 134 -9.91 -10.41 -6.39
C ASP A 134 -9.38 -11.57 -7.25
N LEU A 135 -8.67 -11.25 -8.34
CA LEU A 135 -7.99 -12.24 -9.20
C LEU A 135 -7.05 -13.18 -8.45
N LEU A 136 -6.39 -12.68 -7.43
CA LEU A 136 -5.45 -13.42 -6.62
C LEU A 136 -6.08 -13.94 -5.32
N GLY A 137 -7.31 -13.50 -4.98
CA GLY A 137 -7.94 -13.74 -3.70
C GLY A 137 -7.99 -15.21 -3.31
N ASN A 138 -8.48 -16.10 -4.19
CA ASN A 138 -8.55 -17.53 -3.91
C ASN A 138 -7.16 -18.17 -3.74
N ARG A 139 -6.19 -17.76 -4.57
CA ARG A 139 -4.80 -18.19 -4.46
C ARG A 139 -4.21 -17.78 -3.12
N MET A 140 -4.48 -16.57 -2.66
CA MET A 140 -3.96 -16.05 -1.38
C MET A 140 -4.65 -16.70 -0.17
N ILE A 141 -5.94 -17.07 -0.27
CA ILE A 141 -6.63 -17.86 0.76
C ILE A 141 -5.92 -19.21 0.98
N ASP A 142 -5.49 -19.86 -0.10
CA ASP A 142 -4.78 -21.13 0.01
C ASP A 142 -3.34 -20.94 0.50
N LEU A 143 -2.62 -19.94 -0.02
CA LEU A 143 -1.25 -19.65 0.40
C LEU A 143 -1.16 -19.21 1.87
N ARG A 144 -2.16 -18.50 2.39
CA ARG A 144 -2.24 -18.08 3.79
C ARG A 144 -1.99 -19.23 4.78
N LYS A 145 -2.39 -20.46 4.45
CA LYS A 145 -2.22 -21.63 5.31
C LYS A 145 -0.74 -21.94 5.63
N LYS A 146 0.19 -21.41 4.83
CA LYS A 146 1.65 -21.59 4.96
C LYS A 146 2.37 -20.34 5.48
N THR A 147 1.63 -19.32 5.87
CA THR A 147 2.18 -18.01 6.23
C THR A 147 1.61 -17.49 7.55
N GLY A 148 2.17 -16.39 8.06
CA GLY A 148 1.66 -15.67 9.22
C GLY A 148 0.48 -14.74 8.94
N ILE A 149 -0.03 -14.68 7.70
CA ILE A 149 -1.15 -13.82 7.31
C ILE A 149 -2.43 -14.28 8.01
N LYS A 150 -3.06 -13.37 8.76
CA LYS A 150 -4.32 -13.61 9.47
C LYS A 150 -5.52 -13.13 8.68
N GLN A 151 -5.49 -11.90 8.20
CA GLN A 151 -6.59 -11.29 7.45
C GLN A 151 -6.17 -11.03 6.00
N ILE A 152 -7.12 -11.20 5.08
CA ILE A 152 -6.98 -10.86 3.66
C ILE A 152 -8.04 -9.83 3.31
N VAL A 153 -7.62 -8.73 2.70
CA VAL A 153 -8.51 -7.71 2.13
C VAL A 153 -8.34 -7.74 0.61
N TYR A 154 -9.42 -7.87 -0.12
CA TYR A 154 -9.37 -7.86 -1.59
C TYR A 154 -10.17 -6.71 -2.19
N THR A 155 -9.68 -6.21 -3.32
CA THR A 155 -10.32 -5.20 -4.17
C THR A 155 -10.40 -5.68 -5.61
N SER A 156 -11.26 -5.05 -6.40
CA SER A 156 -11.36 -5.30 -7.84
C SER A 156 -10.93 -4.07 -8.64
N ILE A 157 -10.34 -4.29 -9.81
CA ILE A 157 -10.05 -3.22 -10.76
C ILE A 157 -11.32 -2.46 -11.12
N GLY A 158 -12.44 -3.18 -11.31
CA GLY A 158 -13.74 -2.61 -11.64
C GLY A 158 -14.30 -1.65 -10.59
N ASP A 159 -13.84 -1.75 -9.36
CA ASP A 159 -14.29 -0.89 -8.26
C ASP A 159 -13.93 0.60 -8.47
N TYR A 160 -12.93 0.87 -9.28
CA TYR A 160 -12.36 2.19 -9.55
C TYR A 160 -12.29 2.51 -11.05
N LEU A 161 -13.33 2.13 -11.77
CA LEU A 161 -13.55 2.56 -13.15
C LEU A 161 -14.68 3.60 -13.21
N PRO A 162 -14.60 4.61 -14.11
CA PRO A 162 -15.67 5.59 -14.26
C PRO A 162 -16.88 4.96 -14.94
N PHE A 163 -18.05 5.59 -14.78
CA PHE A 163 -19.23 5.27 -15.56
C PHE A 163 -19.02 5.59 -17.06
N PRO A 164 -19.45 4.73 -18.01
CA PRO A 164 -20.19 3.47 -17.81
C PRO A 164 -19.28 2.23 -17.67
N LYS A 165 -17.94 2.40 -17.68
CA LYS A 165 -16.97 1.29 -17.65
C LYS A 165 -17.15 0.39 -16.42
N ASN A 166 -17.40 0.96 -15.24
CA ASN A 166 -17.64 0.22 -14.00
C ASN A 166 -18.85 -0.72 -14.10
N PHE A 167 -19.89 -0.31 -14.81
CA PHE A 167 -21.10 -1.11 -15.02
C PHE A 167 -20.90 -2.23 -16.04
N LEU A 168 -20.12 -1.97 -17.09
CA LEU A 168 -19.85 -2.93 -18.16
C LEU A 168 -18.71 -3.90 -17.79
N PHE A 169 -17.83 -3.50 -16.89
CA PHE A 169 -16.65 -4.27 -16.51
C PHE A 169 -16.97 -5.71 -16.06
N PRO A 170 -17.95 -5.98 -15.18
CA PRO A 170 -18.25 -7.35 -14.75
C PRO A 170 -18.60 -8.30 -15.91
N LEU A 171 -19.23 -7.79 -16.99
CA LEU A 171 -19.63 -8.57 -18.16
C LEU A 171 -18.40 -9.02 -18.98
N VAL A 172 -17.39 -8.16 -19.06
CA VAL A 172 -16.18 -8.38 -19.87
C VAL A 172 -15.08 -9.04 -19.04
N ALA A 173 -14.97 -8.66 -17.77
CA ALA A 173 -13.87 -9.03 -16.90
C ALA A 173 -13.79 -10.55 -16.65
N LYS A 174 -14.92 -11.22 -16.44
CA LYS A 174 -14.92 -12.69 -16.26
C LYS A 174 -14.44 -13.40 -17.52
N LYS A 175 -14.88 -12.94 -18.71
CA LYS A 175 -14.48 -13.52 -20.00
C LYS A 175 -13.00 -13.29 -20.29
N GLN A 176 -12.46 -12.12 -19.91
CA GLN A 176 -11.06 -11.75 -20.12
C GLN A 176 -10.15 -12.12 -18.94
N LYS A 177 -10.66 -12.80 -17.91
CA LYS A 177 -9.91 -13.16 -16.68
C LYS A 177 -9.30 -11.93 -15.97
N LEU A 178 -10.03 -10.82 -15.97
CA LEU A 178 -9.64 -9.56 -15.30
C LEU A 178 -10.31 -9.38 -13.93
N ALA A 179 -11.19 -10.27 -13.53
CA ALA A 179 -11.82 -10.35 -12.21
C ALA A 179 -12.14 -11.81 -11.87
N ALA A 180 -12.21 -12.12 -10.59
CA ALA A 180 -12.58 -13.43 -10.08
C ALA A 180 -13.56 -13.31 -8.90
N ASP A 181 -14.41 -14.31 -8.74
CA ASP A 181 -15.24 -14.44 -7.55
C ASP A 181 -14.36 -15.02 -6.43
N VAL A 182 -14.18 -14.26 -5.36
CA VAL A 182 -13.42 -14.68 -4.18
C VAL A 182 -14.35 -15.53 -3.29
N LYS A 183 -13.91 -16.71 -2.93
CA LYS A 183 -14.64 -17.61 -2.05
C LYS A 183 -14.84 -16.98 -0.67
N SER A 184 -16.03 -17.15 -0.11
CA SER A 184 -16.26 -16.78 1.28
C SER A 184 -15.39 -17.64 2.19
N ALA A 185 -14.61 -16.99 3.03
CA ALA A 185 -13.74 -17.66 4.01
C ALA A 185 -13.60 -16.76 5.25
N PRO A 186 -13.31 -17.32 6.42
CA PRO A 186 -13.03 -16.53 7.63
C PRO A 186 -11.89 -15.55 7.38
N ASP A 187 -12.02 -14.34 7.93
CA ASP A 187 -11.01 -13.29 7.87
C ASP A 187 -10.63 -12.85 6.44
N VAL A 188 -11.58 -12.95 5.50
CA VAL A 188 -11.47 -12.46 4.13
C VAL A 188 -12.53 -11.39 3.90
N TYR A 189 -12.09 -10.18 3.55
CA TYR A 189 -12.93 -9.00 3.52
C TYR A 189 -12.83 -8.29 2.16
N LYS A 190 -13.94 -7.72 1.70
CA LYS A 190 -13.94 -6.86 0.52
C LYS A 190 -13.61 -5.42 0.92
N TRP A 191 -12.68 -4.80 0.20
CA TRP A 191 -12.24 -3.41 0.43
C TRP A 191 -13.39 -2.42 0.54
N LYS A 192 -14.33 -2.43 -0.42
CA LYS A 192 -15.49 -1.52 -0.39
C LYS A 192 -16.40 -1.71 0.82
N ASP A 193 -16.51 -2.92 1.32
CA ASP A 193 -17.33 -3.20 2.50
C ASP A 193 -16.65 -2.69 3.78
N ILE A 194 -15.33 -2.77 3.83
CA ILE A 194 -14.53 -2.14 4.88
C ILE A 194 -14.77 -0.62 4.89
N LEU A 195 -14.64 0.04 3.73
CA LEU A 195 -14.86 1.48 3.64
C LEU A 195 -16.28 1.92 4.03
N LYS A 196 -17.28 1.06 3.86
CA LYS A 196 -18.66 1.34 4.32
C LYS A 196 -18.84 1.10 5.81
N LYS A 197 -18.18 0.06 6.35
CA LYS A 197 -18.35 -0.39 7.73
C LYS A 197 -17.65 0.51 8.75
N TYR A 198 -16.42 0.93 8.44
CA TYR A 198 -15.59 1.67 9.39
C TYR A 198 -15.75 3.19 9.24
N SER A 199 -15.81 3.88 10.36
CA SER A 199 -15.69 5.34 10.41
C SER A 199 -14.22 5.77 10.32
N PRO A 200 -13.93 6.98 9.82
CA PRO A 200 -12.58 7.52 9.80
C PRO A 200 -11.94 7.53 11.19
N ILE A 201 -10.67 7.14 11.28
CA ILE A 201 -9.91 7.21 12.52
C ILE A 201 -9.67 8.68 12.92
N ALA A 202 -9.94 9.02 14.17
CA ALA A 202 -9.79 10.39 14.64
C ALA A 202 -8.32 10.82 14.72
N GLN A 203 -7.43 9.91 15.13
CA GLN A 203 -6.01 10.19 15.30
C GLN A 203 -5.17 8.97 14.91
N GLY A 204 -4.09 9.20 14.16
CA GLY A 204 -3.09 8.19 13.84
C GLY A 204 -2.11 7.93 15.00
N ALA A 205 -1.27 6.94 14.84
CA ALA A 205 -0.18 6.66 15.78
C ALA A 205 0.90 7.75 15.69
N LYS A 206 1.60 7.96 16.82
CA LYS A 206 2.80 8.81 16.81
C LYS A 206 3.93 8.06 16.11
N VAL A 207 4.35 8.56 14.95
CA VAL A 207 5.49 8.06 14.19
C VAL A 207 6.66 9.06 14.31
N ASN A 208 7.88 8.55 14.23
CA ASN A 208 9.11 9.33 14.26
C ASN A 208 9.77 9.28 12.88
N PHE A 209 10.65 10.24 12.62
CA PHE A 209 11.36 10.35 11.33
C PHE A 209 12.21 9.10 11.00
N ASP A 210 12.77 8.45 12.02
CA ASP A 210 13.61 7.26 11.87
C ASP A 210 12.84 5.94 11.91
N ASP A 211 11.51 5.97 12.06
CA ASP A 211 10.70 4.75 12.03
C ASP A 211 10.69 4.15 10.60
N VAL A 212 10.79 2.84 10.51
CA VAL A 212 10.72 2.14 9.22
C VAL A 212 9.31 2.28 8.65
N ALA A 213 9.20 2.85 7.46
CA ALA A 213 7.93 3.05 6.77
C ALA A 213 7.56 1.87 5.84
N MET A 214 8.57 1.28 5.20
CA MET A 214 8.34 0.27 4.16
C MET A 214 9.50 -0.72 4.08
N LEU A 215 9.16 -1.97 3.76
CA LEU A 215 10.09 -3.00 3.29
C LEU A 215 9.85 -3.23 1.80
N GLN A 216 10.87 -3.01 0.99
CA GLN A 216 10.84 -3.24 -0.45
C GLN A 216 11.76 -4.40 -0.78
N TYR A 217 11.18 -5.51 -1.24
CA TYR A 217 11.96 -6.63 -1.74
C TYR A 217 12.50 -6.31 -3.14
N THR A 218 13.77 -6.59 -3.35
CA THR A 218 14.44 -6.55 -4.66
C THR A 218 14.49 -7.96 -5.23
N GLY A 219 14.31 -8.06 -6.55
CA GLY A 219 14.44 -9.32 -7.28
C GLY A 219 15.89 -9.71 -7.52
#